data_bbae544dc7b1d192f33f02b8302a66f8
#
_entry.id   bbae544dc7b1d192f33f02b8302a66f8
#
_cell.length_a   1.000
_cell.length_b   1.000
_cell.length_c   1.000
_cell.angle_alpha   90.00
_cell.angle_beta   90.00
_cell.angle_gamma   90.00
#
_symmetry.space_group_name_H-M   'P 1'
#
loop_
_entity.id
_entity.type
_entity.pdbx_description
1 polymer ?
#
loop_
_entity_poly.entity_id
_entity_poly.type
_entity_poly.pdbx_seq_one_letter_code
_entity_poly.pdbx_strand_id
1 'polypeptide(L)'
;MARFLQFDAVSFAYPGMAAPLLSDVTAFFPEGGWTGIVGANGAGKTTLLKLAAGALAPTNGTIRQLGTACYAVQRTDAPPVGWDDFMNCWDAAALDERRRLGVGEDWAERWDTLSHGERKRAQIALALWRAPDVLALDEPTNHLDATGKAVLLDALQHYHGAGLIVSHDRDFLDALCTQCLFLFPPRATMRPGGVTEGREQDRREQTHARERHDANAGKARRLAAAAQQRREAAEQSAARTKRLKERKPPAHDHDGRFLRGVAKLQGKDGWGFTQSAELRKRAAKLAAPDASIRVDYTLGVAFAEAGVAQRAYVLDVPPGALDLGDGRTLVHPALQIRPNDRIALVGANGLGKSTLLRHLLPQVLVPEERLLNIPQEISEDESRRIHEELKRLDDVPLGRVMTLVSRLGSRPARLLASTTPSPGEIRKILLARGVARGPHLIVMDEPTNHLDLPSIECPEAALAEAPC
;
A
#
# COMPACT_ATOMS: atom_id res chain seq x y z
N MET A 1 -11.97 0.65 -35.40
CA MET A 1 -12.76 0.74 -34.15
C MET A 1 -11.76 0.95 -33.04
N ALA A 2 -12.02 1.87 -32.11
CA ALA A 2 -11.12 2.09 -30.97
C ALA A 2 -11.07 0.81 -30.12
N ARG A 3 -9.87 0.35 -29.83
CA ARG A 3 -9.60 -0.79 -28.95
C ARG A 3 -9.60 -0.24 -27.51
N PHE A 4 -10.36 -0.83 -26.63
CA PHE A 4 -10.42 -0.39 -25.25
C PHE A 4 -10.70 -1.58 -24.32
N LEU A 5 -10.32 -1.42 -23.07
CA LEU A 5 -10.74 -2.29 -21.99
C LEU A 5 -11.61 -1.47 -21.04
N GLN A 6 -12.79 -1.97 -20.72
CA GLN A 6 -13.72 -1.30 -19.80
C GLN A 6 -14.25 -2.29 -18.76
N PHE A 7 -14.19 -1.88 -17.52
CA PHE A 7 -14.82 -2.55 -16.38
C PHE A 7 -16.12 -1.80 -16.04
N ASP A 8 -17.24 -2.51 -16.03
CA ASP A 8 -18.55 -1.98 -15.67
C ASP A 8 -19.05 -2.66 -14.38
N ALA A 9 -18.99 -1.97 -13.25
CA ALA A 9 -19.39 -2.44 -11.92
C ALA A 9 -18.80 -3.82 -11.56
N VAL A 10 -17.54 -4.06 -11.88
CA VAL A 10 -16.88 -5.35 -11.70
C VAL A 10 -16.64 -5.62 -10.21
N SER A 11 -17.12 -6.79 -9.76
CA SER A 11 -16.87 -7.30 -8.41
C SER A 11 -16.26 -8.69 -8.50
N PHE A 12 -15.34 -8.99 -7.58
CA PHE A 12 -14.67 -10.28 -7.53
C PHE A 12 -14.40 -10.76 -6.11
N ALA A 13 -14.66 -12.04 -5.86
CA ALA A 13 -14.30 -12.74 -4.63
C ALA A 13 -13.70 -14.10 -4.97
N TYR A 14 -12.63 -14.51 -4.28
CA TYR A 14 -12.15 -15.88 -4.37
C TYR A 14 -13.10 -16.83 -3.61
N PRO A 15 -13.20 -18.10 -4.03
CA PRO A 15 -13.96 -19.10 -3.29
C PRO A 15 -13.55 -19.15 -1.81
N GLY A 16 -14.54 -19.12 -0.91
CA GLY A 16 -14.31 -19.15 0.54
C GLY A 16 -14.07 -17.80 1.21
N MET A 17 -14.01 -16.70 0.46
CA MET A 17 -13.92 -15.36 1.08
C MET A 17 -15.29 -14.89 1.57
N ALA A 18 -15.35 -14.37 2.80
CA ALA A 18 -16.58 -13.82 3.39
C ALA A 18 -17.00 -12.46 2.80
N ALA A 19 -16.04 -11.73 2.18
CA ALA A 19 -16.29 -10.44 1.56
C ALA A 19 -15.56 -10.34 0.21
N PRO A 20 -16.10 -9.60 -0.77
CA PRO A 20 -15.44 -9.41 -2.05
C PRO A 20 -14.11 -8.68 -1.90
N LEU A 21 -13.12 -9.08 -2.69
CA LEU A 21 -11.82 -8.41 -2.79
C LEU A 21 -11.96 -7.08 -3.55
N LEU A 22 -12.78 -7.08 -4.61
CA LEU A 22 -13.13 -5.92 -5.42
C LEU A 22 -14.65 -5.79 -5.47
N SER A 23 -15.19 -4.57 -5.32
CA SER A 23 -16.64 -4.28 -5.40
C SER A 23 -16.90 -3.07 -6.28
N ASP A 24 -17.79 -3.26 -7.24
CA ASP A 24 -18.33 -2.21 -8.11
C ASP A 24 -17.24 -1.36 -8.79
N VAL A 25 -16.16 -2.01 -9.23
CA VAL A 25 -15.06 -1.34 -9.91
C VAL A 25 -15.51 -0.97 -11.32
N THR A 26 -15.59 0.34 -11.58
CA THR A 26 -15.83 0.89 -12.91
C THR A 26 -14.60 1.66 -13.34
N ALA A 27 -13.99 1.24 -14.45
CA ALA A 27 -12.73 1.79 -14.95
C ALA A 27 -12.65 1.68 -16.46
N PHE A 28 -12.02 2.66 -17.09
CA PHE A 28 -11.76 2.70 -18.53
C PHE A 28 -10.25 2.76 -18.77
N PHE A 29 -9.77 1.89 -19.64
CA PHE A 29 -8.35 1.76 -20.00
C PHE A 29 -8.21 2.04 -21.49
N PRO A 30 -7.70 3.22 -21.88
CA PRO A 30 -7.63 3.63 -23.27
C PRO A 30 -6.52 2.89 -24.04
N GLU A 31 -6.72 2.73 -25.34
CA GLU A 31 -5.67 2.35 -26.28
C GLU A 31 -4.56 3.40 -26.33
N GLY A 32 -3.32 2.98 -26.49
CA GLY A 32 -2.15 3.85 -26.59
C GLY A 32 -1.71 4.49 -25.28
N GLY A 33 -2.24 4.02 -24.12
CA GLY A 33 -1.89 4.54 -22.81
C GLY A 33 -1.59 3.43 -21.81
N TRP A 34 -0.79 3.78 -20.80
CA TRP A 34 -0.52 2.92 -19.66
C TRP A 34 -1.28 3.37 -18.42
N THR A 35 -1.90 2.42 -17.76
CA THR A 35 -2.56 2.63 -16.47
C THR A 35 -1.78 1.93 -15.37
N GLY A 36 -1.27 2.71 -14.41
CA GLY A 36 -0.64 2.19 -13.21
C GLY A 36 -1.67 1.66 -12.21
N ILE A 37 -1.49 0.43 -11.73
CA ILE A 37 -2.34 -0.17 -10.69
C ILE A 37 -1.63 -0.06 -9.35
N VAL A 38 -2.14 0.78 -8.46
CA VAL A 38 -1.51 1.15 -7.19
C VAL A 38 -2.35 0.68 -6.02
N GLY A 39 -1.72 0.12 -5.00
CA GLY A 39 -2.39 -0.32 -3.77
C GLY A 39 -1.48 -1.15 -2.88
N ALA A 40 -1.91 -1.36 -1.65
CA ALA A 40 -1.19 -2.18 -0.67
C ALA A 40 -1.03 -3.63 -1.13
N ASN A 41 -0.09 -4.36 -0.54
CA ASN A 41 0.03 -5.79 -0.77
C ASN A 41 -1.25 -6.51 -0.33
N GLY A 42 -1.73 -7.43 -1.18
CA GLY A 42 -3.03 -8.09 -0.97
C GLY A 42 -4.27 -7.24 -1.32
N ALA A 43 -4.11 -6.03 -1.89
CA ALA A 43 -5.23 -5.20 -2.33
C ALA A 43 -5.93 -5.71 -3.60
N GLY A 44 -5.43 -6.76 -4.24
CA GLY A 44 -6.05 -7.31 -5.45
C GLY A 44 -5.43 -6.80 -6.76
N LYS A 45 -4.23 -6.22 -6.74
CA LYS A 45 -3.53 -5.73 -7.94
C LYS A 45 -3.38 -6.83 -9.01
N THR A 46 -2.76 -7.94 -8.64
CA THR A 46 -2.60 -9.13 -9.51
C THR A 46 -3.96 -9.71 -9.96
N THR A 47 -4.96 -9.69 -9.08
CA THR A 47 -6.31 -10.16 -9.41
C THR A 47 -6.94 -9.28 -10.49
N LEU A 48 -6.79 -7.97 -10.38
CA LEU A 48 -7.30 -7.02 -11.36
C LEU A 48 -6.60 -7.20 -12.72
N LEU A 49 -5.27 -7.41 -12.74
CA LEU A 49 -4.54 -7.73 -13.97
C LEU A 49 -5.04 -9.02 -14.63
N LYS A 50 -5.29 -10.06 -13.82
CA LYS A 50 -5.84 -11.33 -14.32
C LYS A 50 -7.26 -11.20 -14.88
N LEU A 51 -8.10 -10.37 -14.24
CA LEU A 51 -9.43 -10.03 -14.75
C LEU A 51 -9.33 -9.27 -16.08
N ALA A 52 -8.43 -8.29 -16.18
CA ALA A 52 -8.17 -7.51 -17.37
C ALA A 52 -7.68 -8.36 -18.54
N ALA A 53 -6.89 -9.39 -18.26
CA ALA A 53 -6.36 -10.32 -19.24
C ALA A 53 -7.30 -11.51 -19.53
N GLY A 54 -8.49 -11.57 -18.92
CA GLY A 54 -9.43 -12.68 -19.11
C GLY A 54 -9.02 -13.99 -18.45
N ALA A 55 -7.96 -14.01 -17.63
CA ALA A 55 -7.51 -15.18 -16.90
C ALA A 55 -8.40 -15.52 -15.68
N LEU A 56 -9.23 -14.56 -15.24
CA LEU A 56 -10.27 -14.72 -14.24
C LEU A 56 -11.57 -14.11 -14.77
N ALA A 57 -12.70 -14.69 -14.39
CA ALA A 57 -14.01 -14.14 -14.67
C ALA A 57 -14.52 -13.33 -13.45
N PRO A 58 -15.16 -12.17 -13.66
CA PRO A 58 -15.76 -11.41 -12.54
C PRO A 58 -16.91 -12.18 -11.90
N THR A 59 -17.10 -12.00 -10.59
CA THR A 59 -18.25 -12.56 -9.86
C THR A 59 -19.55 -11.82 -10.23
N ASN A 60 -19.47 -10.49 -10.38
CA ASN A 60 -20.54 -9.62 -10.84
C ASN A 60 -19.96 -8.53 -11.74
N GLY A 61 -20.83 -7.88 -12.53
CA GLY A 61 -20.45 -6.85 -13.47
C GLY A 61 -19.99 -7.43 -14.81
N THR A 62 -19.48 -6.59 -15.69
CA THR A 62 -19.02 -6.99 -17.03
C THR A 62 -17.67 -6.37 -17.34
N ILE A 63 -16.84 -7.14 -18.06
CA ILE A 63 -15.59 -6.66 -18.64
C ILE A 63 -15.78 -6.66 -20.13
N ARG A 64 -15.68 -5.49 -20.75
CA ARG A 64 -15.73 -5.32 -22.19
C ARG A 64 -14.31 -5.15 -22.71
N GLN A 65 -13.90 -6.08 -23.53
CA GLN A 65 -12.59 -6.10 -24.15
C GLN A 65 -12.76 -6.39 -25.64
N LEU A 66 -12.10 -5.61 -26.45
CA LEU A 66 -12.00 -5.87 -27.90
C LEU A 66 -10.58 -6.33 -28.20
N GLY A 67 -10.46 -7.57 -28.68
CA GLY A 67 -9.18 -8.13 -29.15
C GLY A 67 -8.52 -9.10 -28.18
N THR A 68 -7.22 -9.27 -28.36
CA THR A 68 -6.36 -10.22 -27.63
C THR A 68 -5.79 -9.61 -26.36
N ALA A 69 -5.61 -10.43 -25.31
CA ALA A 69 -4.98 -9.98 -24.08
C ALA A 69 -3.79 -10.87 -23.69
N CYS A 70 -2.78 -10.27 -23.10
CA CYS A 70 -1.62 -10.96 -22.56
C CYS A 70 -1.37 -10.55 -21.11
N TYR A 71 -1.14 -11.53 -20.25
CA TYR A 71 -0.72 -11.34 -18.86
C TYR A 71 0.70 -11.84 -18.67
N ALA A 72 1.63 -10.94 -18.39
CA ALA A 72 3.00 -11.27 -18.04
C ALA A 72 3.09 -11.44 -16.52
N VAL A 73 3.28 -12.68 -16.09
CA VAL A 73 3.34 -13.06 -14.67
C VAL A 73 4.55 -12.46 -13.96
N GLN A 74 4.45 -12.31 -12.65
CA GLN A 74 5.54 -11.79 -11.84
C GLN A 74 6.77 -12.72 -11.86
N ARG A 75 6.58 -14.04 -11.77
CA ARG A 75 7.65 -15.05 -11.76
C ARG A 75 8.13 -15.37 -13.17
N THR A 76 9.43 -15.66 -13.28
CA THR A 76 10.12 -16.00 -14.54
C THR A 76 10.97 -17.25 -14.37
N ASP A 77 10.51 -18.22 -13.54
CA ASP A 77 11.26 -19.43 -13.21
C ASP A 77 11.42 -20.34 -14.43
N ALA A 78 10.45 -20.37 -15.34
CA ALA A 78 10.47 -21.14 -16.57
C ALA A 78 10.32 -20.22 -17.80
N PRO A 79 10.79 -20.67 -18.99
CA PRO A 79 10.57 -19.97 -20.24
C PRO A 79 9.06 -19.72 -20.47
N PRO A 80 8.66 -18.54 -20.94
CA PRO A 80 7.27 -18.29 -21.25
C PRO A 80 6.81 -19.11 -22.46
N VAL A 81 5.53 -19.49 -22.48
CA VAL A 81 4.95 -20.27 -23.60
C VAL A 81 5.18 -19.54 -24.92
N GLY A 82 5.70 -20.22 -25.92
CA GLY A 82 6.05 -19.68 -27.25
C GLY A 82 7.39 -18.96 -27.28
N TRP A 83 8.25 -19.16 -26.28
CA TRP A 83 9.60 -18.61 -26.24
C TRP A 83 10.44 -19.09 -27.44
N ASP A 84 10.41 -20.39 -27.74
CA ASP A 84 11.15 -20.97 -28.86
C ASP A 84 10.67 -20.45 -30.21
N ASP A 85 9.35 -20.25 -30.37
CA ASP A 85 8.79 -19.65 -31.58
C ASP A 85 9.28 -18.22 -31.78
N PHE A 86 9.34 -17.42 -30.69
CA PHE A 86 9.84 -16.06 -30.73
C PHE A 86 11.35 -16.00 -31.06
N MET A 87 12.13 -16.89 -30.45
CA MET A 87 13.58 -16.92 -30.69
C MET A 87 13.94 -17.42 -32.09
N ASN A 88 13.15 -18.32 -32.64
CA ASN A 88 13.33 -18.84 -34.00
C ASN A 88 12.65 -17.98 -35.08
N CYS A 89 11.85 -16.98 -34.71
CA CYS A 89 11.24 -16.06 -35.65
C CYS A 89 12.24 -14.97 -36.09
N TRP A 90 12.39 -14.83 -37.42
CA TRP A 90 13.33 -13.86 -38.00
C TRP A 90 12.59 -12.73 -38.73
N ASP A 91 11.32 -12.49 -38.40
CA ASP A 91 10.59 -11.34 -38.92
C ASP A 91 11.10 -10.03 -38.27
N ALA A 92 10.81 -8.89 -38.91
CA ALA A 92 11.26 -7.58 -38.45
C ALA A 92 10.75 -7.26 -37.06
N ALA A 93 9.53 -7.69 -36.71
CA ALA A 93 8.93 -7.41 -35.41
C ALA A 93 9.67 -8.17 -34.27
N ALA A 94 9.94 -9.48 -34.47
CA ALA A 94 10.69 -10.27 -33.49
C ALA A 94 12.12 -9.75 -33.28
N LEU A 95 12.79 -9.41 -34.37
CA LEU A 95 14.16 -8.85 -34.32
C LEU A 95 14.17 -7.49 -33.62
N ASP A 96 13.18 -6.66 -33.86
CA ASP A 96 13.08 -5.32 -33.27
C ASP A 96 12.87 -5.41 -31.75
N GLU A 97 11.96 -6.26 -31.28
CA GLU A 97 11.72 -6.42 -29.84
C GLU A 97 12.90 -7.09 -29.13
N ARG A 98 13.59 -8.06 -29.78
CA ARG A 98 14.84 -8.63 -29.23
C ARG A 98 15.92 -7.57 -29.08
N ARG A 99 16.14 -6.75 -30.12
CA ARG A 99 17.12 -5.68 -30.10
C ARG A 99 16.78 -4.62 -29.05
N ARG A 100 15.51 -4.18 -29.01
CA ARG A 100 15.03 -3.13 -28.11
C ARG A 100 15.21 -3.50 -26.63
N LEU A 101 14.88 -4.76 -26.27
CA LEU A 101 15.00 -5.27 -24.91
C LEU A 101 16.34 -5.96 -24.61
N GLY A 102 17.29 -5.95 -25.58
CA GLY A 102 18.61 -6.54 -25.43
C GLY A 102 18.56 -8.04 -25.15
N VAL A 103 17.67 -8.76 -25.86
CA VAL A 103 17.56 -10.23 -25.79
C VAL A 103 18.66 -10.84 -26.65
N GLY A 104 19.55 -11.60 -26.02
CA GLY A 104 20.66 -12.29 -26.72
C GLY A 104 20.17 -13.51 -27.51
N GLU A 105 20.85 -13.82 -28.59
CA GLU A 105 20.52 -14.98 -29.44
C GLU A 105 20.73 -16.32 -28.72
N ASP A 106 21.66 -16.35 -27.78
CA ASP A 106 22.00 -17.51 -26.95
C ASP A 106 21.04 -17.75 -25.77
N TRP A 107 20.07 -16.86 -25.52
CA TRP A 107 19.18 -16.94 -24.36
C TRP A 107 18.20 -18.13 -24.43
N ALA A 108 17.92 -18.63 -25.61
CA ALA A 108 17.08 -19.83 -25.78
C ALA A 108 17.72 -21.07 -25.13
N GLU A 109 19.05 -21.20 -25.27
CA GLU A 109 19.78 -22.39 -24.79
C GLU A 109 20.18 -22.31 -23.32
N ARG A 110 20.20 -21.09 -22.73
CA ARG A 110 20.72 -20.87 -21.38
C ARG A 110 19.74 -20.19 -20.43
N TRP A 111 18.43 -20.43 -20.61
CA TRP A 111 17.40 -19.83 -19.77
C TRP A 111 17.70 -19.94 -18.26
N ASP A 112 18.14 -21.11 -17.80
CA ASP A 112 18.40 -21.38 -16.38
C ASP A 112 19.57 -20.56 -15.80
N THR A 113 20.46 -20.08 -16.64
CA THR A 113 21.61 -19.25 -16.23
C THR A 113 21.36 -17.77 -16.39
N LEU A 114 20.24 -17.36 -17.01
CA LEU A 114 19.85 -15.95 -17.10
C LEU A 114 19.53 -15.37 -15.74
N SER A 115 19.95 -14.15 -15.51
CA SER A 115 19.54 -13.36 -14.36
C SER A 115 18.02 -13.13 -14.38
N HIS A 116 17.42 -12.86 -13.21
CA HIS A 116 15.99 -12.52 -13.14
C HIS A 116 15.60 -11.32 -14.02
N GLY A 117 16.49 -10.31 -14.12
CA GLY A 117 16.28 -9.15 -14.98
C GLY A 117 16.32 -9.49 -16.47
N GLU A 118 17.20 -10.39 -16.91
CA GLU A 118 17.25 -10.90 -18.30
C GLU A 118 16.00 -11.70 -18.63
N ARG A 119 15.60 -12.65 -17.76
CA ARG A 119 14.37 -13.42 -17.92
C ARG A 119 13.13 -12.51 -18.01
N LYS A 120 13.09 -11.43 -17.21
CA LYS A 120 11.99 -10.48 -17.24
C LYS A 120 11.95 -9.71 -18.56
N ARG A 121 13.09 -9.24 -19.08
CA ARG A 121 13.18 -8.59 -20.39
C ARG A 121 12.78 -9.54 -21.53
N ALA A 122 13.20 -10.80 -21.49
CA ALA A 122 12.82 -11.85 -22.44
C ALA A 122 11.29 -12.07 -22.43
N GLN A 123 10.69 -12.19 -21.25
CA GLN A 123 9.22 -12.36 -21.10
C GLN A 123 8.45 -11.19 -21.71
N ILE A 124 8.93 -9.95 -21.50
CA ILE A 124 8.26 -8.75 -22.00
C ILE A 124 8.47 -8.61 -23.51
N ALA A 125 9.67 -8.94 -24.04
CA ALA A 125 9.92 -8.95 -25.49
C ALA A 125 8.95 -9.88 -26.24
N LEU A 126 8.77 -11.08 -25.72
CA LEU A 126 7.78 -12.02 -26.26
C LEU A 126 6.34 -11.47 -26.17
N ALA A 127 5.99 -10.83 -25.05
CA ALA A 127 4.65 -10.25 -24.87
C ALA A 127 4.38 -9.10 -25.85
N LEU A 128 5.37 -8.23 -26.08
CA LEU A 128 5.29 -7.13 -27.05
C LEU A 128 5.25 -7.64 -28.49
N TRP A 129 6.08 -8.64 -28.85
CA TRP A 129 6.07 -9.27 -30.18
C TRP A 129 4.69 -9.84 -30.56
N ARG A 130 3.97 -10.41 -29.57
CA ARG A 130 2.59 -10.88 -29.78
C ARG A 130 1.60 -9.78 -30.09
N ALA A 131 1.98 -8.53 -29.87
CA ALA A 131 1.18 -7.33 -30.10
C ALA A 131 -0.28 -7.46 -29.60
N PRO A 132 -0.52 -7.82 -28.32
CA PRO A 132 -1.87 -7.95 -27.81
C PRO A 132 -2.56 -6.59 -27.77
N ASP A 133 -3.89 -6.58 -27.80
CA ASP A 133 -4.68 -5.35 -27.66
C ASP A 133 -4.70 -4.86 -26.19
N VAL A 134 -4.56 -5.79 -25.22
CA VAL A 134 -4.41 -5.50 -23.79
C VAL A 134 -3.18 -6.22 -23.26
N LEU A 135 -2.25 -5.45 -22.67
CA LEU A 135 -1.05 -5.98 -22.03
C LEU A 135 -1.05 -5.67 -20.53
N ALA A 136 -1.08 -6.73 -19.73
CA ALA A 136 -1.06 -6.64 -18.27
C ALA A 136 0.28 -7.12 -17.72
N LEU A 137 1.05 -6.22 -17.09
CA LEU A 137 2.38 -6.49 -16.54
C LEU A 137 2.35 -6.49 -15.01
N ASP A 138 2.81 -7.58 -14.39
CA ASP A 138 2.89 -7.70 -12.94
C ASP A 138 4.33 -7.59 -12.48
N GLU A 139 4.66 -6.47 -11.81
CA GLU A 139 5.99 -6.13 -11.27
C GLU A 139 7.14 -6.30 -12.27
N PRO A 140 7.08 -5.68 -13.45
CA PRO A 140 8.11 -5.84 -14.48
C PRO A 140 9.45 -5.18 -14.13
N THR A 141 9.48 -4.26 -13.18
CA THR A 141 10.66 -3.50 -12.75
C THR A 141 11.49 -4.22 -11.69
N ASN A 142 10.98 -5.29 -11.08
CA ASN A 142 11.69 -6.04 -10.06
C ASN A 142 12.96 -6.67 -10.62
N HIS A 143 14.04 -6.62 -9.85
CA HIS A 143 15.37 -7.13 -10.19
C HIS A 143 16.03 -6.46 -11.41
N LEU A 144 15.47 -5.34 -11.91
CA LEU A 144 16.12 -4.52 -12.93
C LEU A 144 16.97 -3.43 -12.29
N ASP A 145 18.17 -3.24 -12.80
CA ASP A 145 18.97 -2.06 -12.51
C ASP A 145 18.50 -0.83 -13.29
N ALA A 146 19.10 0.32 -13.06
CA ALA A 146 18.73 1.57 -13.71
C ALA A 146 18.77 1.47 -15.25
N THR A 147 19.76 0.77 -15.80
CA THR A 147 19.89 0.55 -17.25
C THR A 147 18.77 -0.33 -17.77
N GLY A 148 18.48 -1.45 -17.09
CA GLY A 148 17.39 -2.35 -17.44
C GLY A 148 16.03 -1.66 -17.38
N LYS A 149 15.81 -0.80 -16.39
CA LYS A 149 14.57 0.01 -16.27
C LYS A 149 14.44 1.02 -17.42
N ALA A 150 15.53 1.68 -17.82
CA ALA A 150 15.51 2.62 -18.94
C ALA A 150 15.16 1.91 -20.26
N VAL A 151 15.78 0.76 -20.51
CA VAL A 151 15.49 -0.08 -21.69
C VAL A 151 14.04 -0.55 -21.69
N LEU A 152 13.54 -0.99 -20.54
CA LEU A 152 12.13 -1.40 -20.39
C LEU A 152 11.17 -0.24 -20.63
N LEU A 153 11.44 0.94 -20.07
CA LEU A 153 10.62 2.13 -20.24
C LEU A 153 10.49 2.51 -21.71
N ASP A 154 11.62 2.56 -22.43
CA ASP A 154 11.62 2.85 -23.87
C ASP A 154 10.78 1.83 -24.65
N ALA A 155 10.93 0.54 -24.39
CA ALA A 155 10.14 -0.49 -25.06
C ALA A 155 8.62 -0.34 -24.81
N LEU A 156 8.22 -0.07 -23.56
CA LEU A 156 6.80 0.07 -23.20
C LEU A 156 6.17 1.36 -23.73
N GLN A 157 6.93 2.44 -23.90
CA GLN A 157 6.44 3.68 -24.52
C GLN A 157 6.03 3.50 -25.99
N HIS A 158 6.56 2.50 -26.66
CA HIS A 158 6.21 2.17 -28.06
C HIS A 158 5.03 1.20 -28.19
N TYR A 159 4.45 0.76 -27.08
CA TYR A 159 3.27 -0.10 -27.10
C TYR A 159 1.99 0.72 -27.36
N HIS A 160 1.18 0.27 -28.32
CA HIS A 160 -0.01 1.01 -28.77
C HIS A 160 -1.35 0.46 -28.27
N GLY A 161 -1.36 -0.69 -27.60
CA GLY A 161 -2.58 -1.23 -27.00
C GLY A 161 -2.91 -0.58 -25.64
N ALA A 162 -3.90 -1.13 -24.95
CA ALA A 162 -4.22 -0.73 -23.58
C ALA A 162 -3.25 -1.41 -22.60
N GLY A 163 -2.35 -0.64 -21.98
CA GLY A 163 -1.37 -1.13 -21.02
C GLY A 163 -1.85 -1.02 -19.58
N LEU A 164 -1.73 -2.11 -18.83
CA LEU A 164 -1.91 -2.12 -17.37
C LEU A 164 -0.62 -2.59 -16.70
N ILE A 165 -0.16 -1.86 -15.71
CA ILE A 165 1.09 -2.18 -15.03
C ILE A 165 0.95 -2.08 -13.51
N VAL A 166 1.42 -3.09 -12.81
CA VAL A 166 1.68 -3.05 -11.37
C VAL A 166 3.18 -2.89 -11.17
N SER A 167 3.60 -1.88 -10.44
CA SER A 167 5.00 -1.70 -10.04
C SER A 167 5.08 -0.95 -8.71
N HIS A 168 6.16 -1.17 -7.99
CA HIS A 168 6.53 -0.44 -6.78
C HIS A 168 7.55 0.68 -7.06
N ASP A 169 7.97 0.82 -8.32
CA ASP A 169 8.84 1.89 -8.77
C ASP A 169 8.02 3.11 -9.18
N ARG A 170 8.04 4.13 -8.31
CA ARG A 170 7.27 5.36 -8.49
C ARG A 170 7.71 6.13 -9.72
N ASP A 171 9.02 6.33 -9.86
CA ASP A 171 9.60 7.13 -10.95
C ASP A 171 9.31 6.48 -12.30
N PHE A 172 9.35 5.15 -12.35
CA PHE A 172 8.99 4.39 -13.54
C PHE A 172 7.51 4.56 -13.91
N LEU A 173 6.60 4.46 -12.93
CA LEU A 173 5.18 4.64 -13.16
C LEU A 173 4.84 6.08 -13.55
N ASP A 174 5.49 7.09 -12.94
CA ASP A 174 5.28 8.49 -13.27
C ASP A 174 5.79 8.83 -14.68
N ALA A 175 6.85 8.15 -15.16
CA ALA A 175 7.36 8.33 -16.51
C ALA A 175 6.55 7.60 -17.61
N LEU A 176 5.82 6.53 -17.25
CA LEU A 176 5.10 5.68 -18.21
C LEU A 176 3.60 5.94 -18.23
N CYS A 177 2.97 6.12 -17.06
CA CYS A 177 1.52 6.07 -16.93
C CYS A 177 0.87 7.42 -17.16
N THR A 178 -0.22 7.42 -17.95
CA THR A 178 -1.07 8.59 -18.18
C THR A 178 -2.20 8.70 -17.16
N GLN A 179 -2.50 7.60 -16.45
CA GLN A 179 -3.48 7.53 -15.39
C GLN A 179 -3.13 6.40 -14.41
N CYS A 180 -3.66 6.45 -13.20
CA CYS A 180 -3.46 5.43 -12.18
C CYS A 180 -4.78 5.00 -11.54
N LEU A 181 -4.96 3.69 -11.36
CA LEU A 181 -6.07 3.10 -10.62
C LEU A 181 -5.61 2.75 -9.21
N PHE A 182 -6.09 3.48 -8.22
CA PHE A 182 -5.79 3.27 -6.82
C PHE A 182 -6.75 2.25 -6.22
N LEU A 183 -6.22 1.13 -5.73
CA LEU A 183 -7.00 0.06 -5.09
C LEU A 183 -7.01 0.25 -3.57
N PHE A 184 -8.21 0.46 -3.04
CA PHE A 184 -8.52 0.53 -1.61
C PHE A 184 -9.63 -0.47 -1.30
N PRO A 185 -9.31 -1.76 -1.11
CA PRO A 185 -10.32 -2.81 -1.02
C PRO A 185 -11.47 -2.47 -0.07
N PRO A 186 -12.71 -2.70 -0.52
CA PRO A 186 -13.07 -3.35 -1.80
C PRO A 186 -13.20 -2.39 -3.00
N ARG A 187 -12.90 -1.11 -2.84
CA ARG A 187 -13.10 -0.04 -3.85
C ARG A 187 -11.83 0.26 -4.64
N ALA A 188 -12.04 0.86 -5.81
CA ALA A 188 -10.98 1.40 -6.65
C ALA A 188 -11.33 2.81 -7.11
N THR A 189 -10.32 3.66 -7.33
CA THR A 189 -10.50 5.03 -7.81
C THR A 189 -9.50 5.33 -8.91
N MET A 190 -9.99 5.68 -10.10
CA MET A 190 -9.16 6.14 -11.21
C MET A 190 -8.77 7.60 -11.01
N ARG A 191 -7.51 7.92 -11.28
CA ARG A 191 -6.98 9.28 -11.25
C ARG A 191 -6.12 9.54 -12.48
N PRO A 192 -6.24 10.71 -13.11
CA PRO A 192 -5.34 11.10 -14.19
C PRO A 192 -3.93 11.35 -13.65
N GLY A 193 -2.93 11.28 -14.53
CA GLY A 193 -1.54 11.52 -14.20
C GLY A 193 -0.82 10.32 -13.59
N GLY A 194 0.40 10.55 -13.16
CA GLY A 194 1.27 9.57 -12.50
C GLY A 194 0.83 9.25 -11.08
N VAL A 195 1.58 8.36 -10.45
CA VAL A 195 1.32 7.91 -9.06
C VAL A 195 1.50 9.06 -8.06
N THR A 196 2.54 9.87 -8.26
CA THR A 196 2.86 11.00 -7.38
C THR A 196 1.72 12.02 -7.36
N GLU A 197 1.25 12.43 -8.52
CA GLU A 197 0.13 13.39 -8.66
C GLU A 197 -1.18 12.81 -8.10
N GLY A 198 -1.50 11.56 -8.47
CA GLY A 198 -2.70 10.88 -8.01
C GLY A 198 -2.74 10.70 -6.48
N ARG A 199 -1.59 10.45 -5.84
CA ARG A 199 -1.47 10.36 -4.37
C ARG A 199 -1.61 11.71 -3.69
N GLU A 200 -1.03 12.75 -4.26
CA GLU A 200 -1.19 14.09 -3.70
C GLU A 200 -2.66 14.53 -3.74
N GLN A 201 -3.35 14.28 -4.84
CA GLN A 201 -4.78 14.51 -4.95
C GLN A 201 -5.54 13.69 -3.89
N ASP A 202 -5.23 12.41 -3.73
CA ASP A 202 -5.83 11.55 -2.72
C ASP A 202 -5.64 12.08 -1.31
N ARG A 203 -4.44 12.52 -0.96
CA ARG A 203 -4.12 13.11 0.35
C ARG A 203 -4.92 14.37 0.60
N ARG A 204 -5.03 15.25 -0.40
CA ARG A 204 -5.86 16.49 -0.30
C ARG A 204 -7.33 16.15 -0.06
N GLU A 205 -7.89 15.21 -0.81
CA GLU A 205 -9.28 14.77 -0.65
C GLU A 205 -9.54 14.16 0.73
N GLN A 206 -8.62 13.32 1.23
CA GLN A 206 -8.71 12.73 2.57
C GLN A 206 -8.63 13.80 3.68
N THR A 207 -7.74 14.79 3.53
CA THR A 207 -7.65 15.91 4.48
C THR A 207 -8.95 16.69 4.52
N HIS A 208 -9.49 17.09 3.38
CA HIS A 208 -10.77 17.78 3.31
C HIS A 208 -11.96 16.95 3.83
N ALA A 209 -11.96 15.63 3.60
CA ALA A 209 -12.98 14.74 4.15
C ALA A 209 -12.92 14.69 5.68
N ARG A 210 -11.71 14.60 6.26
CA ARG A 210 -11.49 14.64 7.72
C ARG A 210 -11.92 15.97 8.32
N GLU A 211 -11.52 17.10 7.73
CA GLU A 211 -11.92 18.44 8.18
C GLU A 211 -13.44 18.62 8.17
N ARG A 212 -14.11 18.16 7.10
CA ARG A 212 -15.58 18.19 7.03
C ARG A 212 -16.23 17.31 8.09
N HIS A 213 -15.70 16.12 8.31
CA HIS A 213 -16.18 15.21 9.34
C HIS A 213 -16.05 15.81 10.75
N ASP A 214 -14.89 16.40 11.07
CA ASP A 214 -14.63 17.04 12.37
C ASP A 214 -15.53 18.26 12.59
N ALA A 215 -15.72 19.07 11.57
CA ALA A 215 -16.68 20.20 11.60
C ALA A 215 -18.12 19.70 11.82
N ASN A 216 -18.52 18.62 11.15
CA ASN A 216 -19.84 18.01 11.32
C ASN A 216 -20.00 17.38 12.72
N ALA A 217 -18.97 16.71 13.22
CA ALA A 217 -18.96 16.16 14.57
C ALA A 217 -19.09 17.27 15.64
N GLY A 218 -18.42 18.40 15.45
CA GLY A 218 -18.57 19.60 16.29
C GLY A 218 -20.00 20.17 16.27
N LYS A 219 -20.61 20.28 15.08
CA LYS A 219 -22.02 20.71 14.94
C LYS A 219 -22.97 19.68 15.58
N ALA A 220 -22.74 18.38 15.39
CA ALA A 220 -23.54 17.32 15.98
C ALA A 220 -23.55 17.38 17.51
N ARG A 221 -22.36 17.58 18.14
CA ARG A 221 -22.23 17.74 19.59
C ARG A 221 -23.04 18.95 20.11
N ARG A 222 -22.97 20.10 19.42
CA ARG A 222 -23.75 21.30 19.78
C ARG A 222 -25.26 21.04 19.68
N LEU A 223 -25.72 20.39 18.61
CA LEU A 223 -27.13 20.05 18.44
C LEU A 223 -27.61 19.03 19.47
N ALA A 224 -26.79 18.04 19.84
CA ALA A 224 -27.10 17.08 20.88
C ALA A 224 -27.23 17.76 22.25
N ALA A 225 -26.34 18.67 22.59
CA ALA A 225 -26.42 19.46 23.83
C ALA A 225 -27.68 20.32 23.88
N ALA A 226 -28.00 21.02 22.77
CA ALA A 226 -29.25 21.83 22.66
C ALA A 226 -30.51 20.94 22.76
N ALA A 227 -30.49 19.74 22.18
CA ALA A 227 -31.57 18.77 22.31
C ALA A 227 -31.76 18.30 23.75
N GLN A 228 -30.65 18.05 24.45
CA GLN A 228 -30.70 17.66 25.86
C GLN A 228 -31.25 18.77 26.74
N GLN A 229 -30.79 20.01 26.60
CA GLN A 229 -31.31 21.15 27.32
C GLN A 229 -32.85 21.36 27.12
N ARG A 230 -33.29 21.24 25.85
CA ARG A 230 -34.73 21.37 25.53
C ARG A 230 -35.57 20.25 26.14
N ARG A 231 -35.03 19.04 26.18
CA ARG A 231 -35.68 17.90 26.81
C ARG A 231 -35.82 18.12 28.33
N GLU A 232 -34.73 18.53 28.99
CA GLU A 232 -34.75 18.80 30.42
C GLU A 232 -35.71 19.93 30.77
N ALA A 233 -35.75 21.01 29.98
CA ALA A 233 -36.72 22.08 30.15
C ALA A 233 -38.17 21.61 29.96
N ALA A 234 -38.43 20.74 28.95
CA ALA A 234 -39.73 20.16 28.74
C ALA A 234 -40.15 19.21 29.88
N GLU A 235 -39.24 18.39 30.40
CA GLU A 235 -39.46 17.50 31.55
C GLU A 235 -39.77 18.32 32.83
N GLN A 236 -39.03 19.40 33.09
CA GLN A 236 -39.28 20.31 34.22
C GLN A 236 -40.65 21.01 34.07
N SER A 237 -40.99 21.48 32.87
CA SER A 237 -42.30 22.07 32.58
C SER A 237 -43.45 21.07 32.81
N ALA A 238 -43.31 19.85 32.29
CA ALA A 238 -44.28 18.77 32.45
C ALA A 238 -44.47 18.39 33.95
N ALA A 239 -43.34 18.30 34.69
CA ALA A 239 -43.39 18.01 36.15
C ALA A 239 -44.08 19.13 36.94
N ARG A 240 -43.80 20.39 36.57
CA ARG A 240 -44.48 21.55 37.18
C ARG A 240 -45.97 21.54 36.90
N THR A 241 -46.34 21.28 35.65
CA THR A 241 -47.77 21.19 35.22
C THR A 241 -48.49 20.04 35.94
N LYS A 242 -47.83 18.87 36.11
CA LYS A 242 -48.36 17.74 36.86
C LYS A 242 -48.62 18.09 38.33
N ARG A 243 -47.64 18.72 39.02
CA ARG A 243 -47.77 19.17 40.42
C ARG A 243 -48.91 20.16 40.57
N LEU A 244 -49.09 21.10 39.61
CA LEU A 244 -50.20 22.04 39.63
C LEU A 244 -51.57 21.36 39.43
N LYS A 245 -51.63 20.29 38.62
CA LYS A 245 -52.88 19.50 38.42
C LYS A 245 -53.25 18.66 39.66
N GLU A 246 -52.28 18.17 40.41
CA GLU A 246 -52.46 17.32 41.60
C GLU A 246 -52.88 18.15 42.85
N ARG A 247 -52.56 19.43 42.89
CA ARG A 247 -52.91 20.33 44.01
C ARG A 247 -54.39 20.74 43.90
N LYS A 248 -55.24 20.17 44.76
CA LYS A 248 -56.68 20.58 44.86
C LYS A 248 -56.73 22.05 45.35
N PRO A 249 -57.33 22.99 44.62
CA PRO A 249 -57.55 24.35 45.13
C PRO A 249 -58.61 24.38 46.21
N PRO A 250 -58.52 25.32 47.18
CA PRO A 250 -59.56 25.61 48.11
C PRO A 250 -60.87 25.93 47.39
N ALA A 251 -62.05 25.69 48.07
CA ALA A 251 -63.34 25.81 47.44
C ALA A 251 -63.70 27.23 46.88
N HIS A 252 -62.97 28.31 47.32
CA HIS A 252 -63.18 29.70 46.92
C HIS A 252 -62.09 30.31 46.06
N ASP A 253 -61.12 29.52 45.52
CA ASP A 253 -60.05 30.07 44.73
C ASP A 253 -60.39 30.06 43.22
N HIS A 254 -60.98 31.20 42.77
CA HIS A 254 -61.32 31.43 41.35
C HIS A 254 -60.08 31.52 40.44
N ASP A 255 -58.98 32.12 40.93
CA ASP A 255 -57.74 32.27 40.18
C ASP A 255 -57.02 30.93 39.94
N GLY A 256 -57.05 30.05 40.90
CA GLY A 256 -56.50 28.71 40.77
C GLY A 256 -57.28 27.82 39.77
N ARG A 257 -58.60 28.07 39.59
CA ARG A 257 -59.41 27.40 38.55
C ARG A 257 -59.10 27.92 37.17
N PHE A 258 -58.90 29.25 37.03
CA PHE A 258 -58.50 29.89 35.76
C PHE A 258 -57.10 29.44 35.30
N LEU A 259 -56.11 29.44 36.18
CA LEU A 259 -54.76 28.94 35.91
C LEU A 259 -54.77 27.49 35.48
N ARG A 260 -55.63 26.62 36.01
CA ARG A 260 -55.81 25.23 35.53
C ARG A 260 -56.40 25.16 34.12
N GLY A 261 -57.36 26.05 33.81
CA GLY A 261 -57.92 26.17 32.48
C GLY A 261 -56.87 26.55 31.44
N VAL A 262 -56.07 27.52 31.76
CA VAL A 262 -54.97 27.99 30.94
C VAL A 262 -53.86 26.90 30.77
N ALA A 263 -53.53 26.17 31.83
CA ALA A 263 -52.57 25.07 31.78
C ALA A 263 -53.09 23.86 30.96
N LYS A 264 -54.42 23.64 30.87
CA LYS A 264 -55.02 22.67 29.95
C LYS A 264 -55.02 23.09 28.49
N LEU A 265 -55.13 24.40 28.20
CA LEU A 265 -55.12 24.95 26.86
C LEU A 265 -53.70 25.14 26.31
N GLN A 266 -52.68 25.29 27.15
CA GLN A 266 -51.30 25.37 26.77
C GLN A 266 -50.69 23.96 26.55
N GLY A 267 -51.18 23.22 25.57
CA GLY A 267 -50.61 21.94 25.10
C GLY A 267 -49.19 22.05 24.51
N LYS A 268 -48.35 22.91 25.11
CA LYS A 268 -46.96 23.18 24.69
C LYS A 268 -45.98 22.10 25.15
N ASP A 269 -46.37 21.19 26.06
CA ASP A 269 -45.49 20.17 26.60
C ASP A 269 -45.01 19.17 25.53
N GLY A 270 -45.84 18.89 24.49
CA GLY A 270 -45.43 18.05 23.35
C GLY A 270 -44.43 18.70 22.39
N TRP A 271 -44.47 20.02 22.26
CA TRP A 271 -43.64 20.74 21.28
C TRP A 271 -42.15 20.71 21.64
N GLY A 272 -41.77 20.84 22.91
CA GLY A 272 -40.38 20.76 23.39
C GLY A 272 -39.79 19.36 23.18
N PHE A 273 -40.56 18.30 23.41
CA PHE A 273 -40.13 16.92 23.13
C PHE A 273 -39.95 16.66 21.62
N THR A 274 -40.85 17.16 20.79
CA THR A 274 -40.79 17.03 19.32
C THR A 274 -39.55 17.74 18.78
N GLN A 275 -39.31 18.97 19.23
CA GLN A 275 -38.08 19.72 18.82
C GLN A 275 -36.81 19.03 19.29
N SER A 276 -36.76 18.50 20.53
CA SER A 276 -35.61 17.75 21.02
C SER A 276 -35.35 16.50 20.16
N ALA A 277 -36.41 15.77 19.80
CA ALA A 277 -36.31 14.57 18.95
C ALA A 277 -35.78 14.94 17.54
N GLU A 278 -36.24 16.04 16.98
CA GLU A 278 -35.76 16.52 15.64
C GLU A 278 -34.30 16.93 15.67
N LEU A 279 -33.85 17.66 16.70
CA LEU A 279 -32.46 18.04 16.88
C LEU A 279 -31.57 16.79 17.04
N ARG A 280 -32.03 15.75 17.78
CA ARG A 280 -31.31 14.48 17.89
C ARG A 280 -31.17 13.77 16.55
N LYS A 281 -32.25 13.73 15.74
CA LYS A 281 -32.17 13.16 14.38
C LYS A 281 -31.15 13.89 13.50
N ARG A 282 -31.14 15.22 13.56
CA ARG A 282 -30.17 16.05 12.83
C ARG A 282 -28.74 15.83 13.33
N ALA A 283 -28.53 15.75 14.64
CA ALA A 283 -27.23 15.44 15.24
C ALA A 283 -26.74 14.05 14.82
N ALA A 284 -27.58 13.04 14.85
CA ALA A 284 -27.25 11.68 14.43
C ALA A 284 -26.86 11.62 12.93
N LYS A 285 -27.57 12.36 12.06
CA LYS A 285 -27.23 12.45 10.65
C LYS A 285 -25.88 13.10 10.40
N LEU A 286 -25.52 14.13 11.17
CA LEU A 286 -24.24 14.81 11.07
C LEU A 286 -23.09 13.99 11.69
N ALA A 287 -23.37 13.16 12.70
CA ALA A 287 -22.41 12.30 13.35
C ALA A 287 -22.21 10.96 12.60
N ALA A 288 -22.98 10.71 11.54
CA ALA A 288 -22.82 9.50 10.75
C ALA A 288 -21.38 9.41 10.18
N PRO A 289 -20.75 8.22 10.22
CA PRO A 289 -19.40 8.05 9.69
C PRO A 289 -19.38 8.39 8.19
N ASP A 290 -18.42 9.20 7.79
CA ASP A 290 -18.20 9.50 6.38
C ASP A 290 -17.47 8.32 5.73
N ALA A 291 -18.15 7.58 4.86
CA ALA A 291 -17.61 6.43 4.15
C ALA A 291 -16.46 6.79 3.18
N SER A 292 -16.22 8.07 2.92
CA SER A 292 -15.10 8.55 2.11
C SER A 292 -13.79 8.63 2.91
N ILE A 293 -13.88 8.70 4.25
CA ILE A 293 -12.69 8.75 5.11
C ILE A 293 -12.13 7.33 5.24
N ARG A 294 -10.90 7.18 4.77
CA ARG A 294 -10.15 5.93 4.93
C ARG A 294 -9.32 5.98 6.20
N VAL A 295 -9.27 4.85 6.89
CA VAL A 295 -8.33 4.67 7.99
C VAL A 295 -7.00 4.29 7.37
N ASP A 296 -6.07 5.24 7.33
CA ASP A 296 -4.69 4.96 6.95
C ASP A 296 -4.04 4.13 8.05
N TYR A 297 -3.74 2.88 7.74
CA TYR A 297 -2.98 2.02 8.65
C TYR A 297 -1.47 2.32 8.58
N THR A 298 -1.00 3.03 7.57
CA THR A 298 0.39 3.48 7.42
C THR A 298 0.59 4.82 8.14
N LEU A 299 0.79 4.76 9.45
CA LEU A 299 0.99 5.96 10.30
C LEU A 299 2.45 6.45 10.34
N GLY A 300 3.33 5.82 9.56
CA GLY A 300 4.77 6.06 9.62
C GLY A 300 5.43 5.40 10.83
N VAL A 301 6.71 5.13 10.69
CA VAL A 301 7.58 4.62 11.75
C VAL A 301 8.62 5.71 12.03
N ALA A 302 8.94 5.97 13.26
CA ALA A 302 10.05 6.86 13.62
C ALA A 302 11.16 6.04 14.30
N PHE A 303 12.39 6.30 13.95
CA PHE A 303 13.56 5.76 14.67
C PHE A 303 13.84 6.55 15.95
N ALA A 304 12.80 6.87 16.70
CA ALA A 304 12.89 7.73 17.90
C ALA A 304 13.80 7.16 19.00
N GLU A 305 14.01 5.84 19.01
CA GLU A 305 14.90 5.16 19.96
C GLU A 305 16.26 4.78 19.32
N ALA A 306 16.49 5.15 18.04
CA ALA A 306 17.80 4.98 17.42
C ALA A 306 18.83 5.84 18.15
N GLY A 307 19.93 5.22 18.53
CA GLY A 307 21.02 5.91 19.21
C GLY A 307 22.19 6.15 18.28
N VAL A 308 22.98 7.15 18.57
CA VAL A 308 24.27 7.35 17.90
C VAL A 308 25.33 6.50 18.63
N ALA A 309 26.05 5.68 17.89
CA ALA A 309 27.15 4.92 18.45
C ALA A 309 28.22 5.88 19.02
N GLN A 310 28.60 5.68 20.29
CA GLN A 310 29.65 6.48 20.95
C GLN A 310 31.06 6.00 20.53
N ARG A 311 31.30 5.91 19.23
CA ARG A 311 32.58 5.48 18.64
C ARG A 311 32.93 6.40 17.49
N ALA A 312 34.24 6.52 17.17
CA ALA A 312 34.68 7.31 16.03
C ALA A 312 34.20 6.71 14.71
N TYR A 313 34.20 5.37 14.62
CA TYR A 313 33.77 4.62 13.45
C TYR A 313 32.88 3.44 13.88
N VAL A 314 31.84 3.16 13.07
CA VAL A 314 30.99 1.95 13.15
C VAL A 314 31.51 0.85 12.23
N LEU A 315 32.36 1.21 11.26
CA LEU A 315 33.10 0.30 10.39
C LEU A 315 34.44 0.92 10.06
N ASP A 316 35.52 0.12 10.14
CA ASP A 316 36.89 0.52 9.72
C ASP A 316 37.56 -0.68 9.07
N VAL A 317 37.62 -0.67 7.72
CA VAL A 317 38.10 -1.78 6.91
C VAL A 317 39.22 -1.27 6.00
N PRO A 318 40.40 -1.89 6.02
CA PRO A 318 41.50 -1.52 5.14
C PRO A 318 41.17 -1.79 3.66
N PRO A 319 41.95 -1.20 2.71
CA PRO A 319 41.77 -1.51 1.32
C PRO A 319 41.93 -3.02 1.07
N GLY A 320 41.11 -3.56 0.17
CA GLY A 320 41.11 -5.00 -0.07
C GLY A 320 40.57 -5.36 -1.46
N ALA A 321 40.64 -6.66 -1.73
CA ALA A 321 40.14 -7.24 -2.96
C ALA A 321 39.30 -8.47 -2.64
N LEU A 322 38.12 -8.59 -3.23
CA LEU A 322 37.17 -9.68 -3.06
C LEU A 322 37.00 -10.45 -4.36
N ASP A 323 37.15 -11.75 -4.30
CA ASP A 323 36.83 -12.60 -5.44
C ASP A 323 35.29 -12.67 -5.61
N LEU A 324 34.83 -12.31 -6.80
CA LEU A 324 33.42 -12.38 -7.18
C LEU A 324 33.05 -13.70 -7.87
N GLY A 325 34.03 -14.59 -8.10
CA GLY A 325 33.91 -15.76 -8.96
C GLY A 325 34.15 -15.41 -10.44
N ASP A 326 34.28 -16.43 -11.27
CA ASP A 326 34.52 -16.33 -12.71
C ASP A 326 35.73 -15.47 -13.09
N GLY A 327 36.76 -15.41 -12.24
CA GLY A 327 37.96 -14.60 -12.44
C GLY A 327 37.78 -13.10 -12.26
N ARG A 328 36.63 -12.64 -11.79
CA ARG A 328 36.35 -11.24 -11.49
C ARG A 328 36.71 -10.89 -10.05
N THR A 329 37.37 -9.77 -9.88
CA THR A 329 37.79 -9.27 -8.56
C THR A 329 37.24 -7.88 -8.32
N LEU A 330 36.58 -7.66 -7.18
CA LEU A 330 36.15 -6.36 -6.70
C LEU A 330 37.21 -5.77 -5.77
N VAL A 331 37.86 -4.70 -6.21
CA VAL A 331 38.80 -3.94 -5.39
C VAL A 331 38.06 -2.81 -4.69
N HIS A 332 38.21 -2.71 -3.36
CA HIS A 332 37.65 -1.61 -2.59
C HIS A 332 38.73 -0.78 -1.88
N PRO A 333 38.53 0.53 -1.74
CA PRO A 333 39.43 1.39 -0.96
C PRO A 333 39.27 1.10 0.55
N ALA A 334 40.04 1.81 1.37
CA ALA A 334 39.73 1.85 2.81
C ALA A 334 38.31 2.40 3.04
N LEU A 335 37.54 1.72 3.86
CA LEU A 335 36.16 2.07 4.14
C LEU A 335 36.01 2.40 5.62
N GLN A 336 35.87 3.68 5.92
CA GLN A 336 35.65 4.18 7.27
C GLN A 336 34.26 4.83 7.34
N ILE A 337 33.38 4.26 8.14
CA ILE A 337 32.00 4.72 8.30
C ILE A 337 31.82 5.27 9.73
N ARG A 338 31.40 6.51 9.83
CA ARG A 338 31.07 7.17 11.09
C ARG A 338 29.62 6.94 11.49
N PRO A 339 29.26 7.12 12.78
CA PRO A 339 27.89 6.87 13.26
C PRO A 339 26.77 7.62 12.53
N ASN A 340 27.04 8.77 11.92
CA ASN A 340 26.03 9.60 11.26
C ASN A 340 26.14 9.58 9.71
N ASP A 341 27.03 8.74 9.19
CA ASP A 341 27.22 8.67 7.73
C ASP A 341 26.05 7.93 7.07
N ARG A 342 25.62 8.44 5.92
CA ARG A 342 24.63 7.81 5.05
C ARG A 342 25.26 7.46 3.74
N ILE A 343 25.39 6.17 3.45
CA ILE A 343 26.14 5.65 2.33
C ILE A 343 25.22 4.83 1.44
N ALA A 344 25.19 5.17 0.15
CA ALA A 344 24.52 4.38 -0.87
C ALA A 344 25.55 3.63 -1.72
N LEU A 345 25.41 2.31 -1.82
CA LEU A 345 26.15 1.48 -2.76
C LEU A 345 25.41 1.44 -4.09
N VAL A 346 25.93 2.10 -5.11
CA VAL A 346 25.31 2.24 -6.42
C VAL A 346 26.12 1.50 -7.47
N GLY A 347 25.47 0.90 -8.44
CA GLY A 347 26.11 0.19 -9.55
C GLY A 347 25.17 -0.81 -10.21
N ALA A 348 25.54 -1.29 -11.41
CA ALA A 348 24.80 -2.29 -12.16
C ALA A 348 24.66 -3.63 -11.39
N ASN A 349 23.71 -4.44 -11.79
CA ASN A 349 23.56 -5.79 -11.22
C ASN A 349 24.80 -6.64 -11.53
N GLY A 350 25.14 -7.53 -10.60
CA GLY A 350 26.30 -8.42 -10.75
C GLY A 350 27.68 -7.77 -10.47
N LEU A 351 27.76 -6.49 -10.10
CA LEU A 351 29.02 -5.82 -9.75
C LEU A 351 29.54 -6.15 -8.34
N GLY A 352 28.85 -7.00 -7.59
CA GLY A 352 29.31 -7.44 -6.28
C GLY A 352 28.84 -6.59 -5.10
N LYS A 353 27.79 -5.76 -5.23
CA LYS A 353 27.25 -4.92 -4.13
C LYS A 353 26.91 -5.77 -2.90
N SER A 354 26.09 -6.80 -3.06
CA SER A 354 25.70 -7.70 -1.96
C SER A 354 26.88 -8.55 -1.44
N THR A 355 27.87 -8.85 -2.30
CA THR A 355 29.11 -9.54 -1.88
C THR A 355 29.93 -8.63 -1.00
N LEU A 356 30.06 -7.34 -1.37
CA LEU A 356 30.73 -6.35 -0.53
C LEU A 356 30.02 -6.20 0.82
N LEU A 357 28.69 -6.05 0.84
CA LEU A 357 27.93 -5.96 2.10
C LEU A 357 28.15 -7.18 2.99
N ARG A 358 28.10 -8.40 2.44
CA ARG A 358 28.37 -9.63 3.18
C ARG A 358 29.81 -9.70 3.74
N HIS A 359 30.78 -9.11 3.04
CA HIS A 359 32.15 -9.02 3.51
C HIS A 359 32.31 -8.00 4.65
N LEU A 360 31.59 -6.87 4.59
CA LEU A 360 31.67 -5.78 5.58
C LEU A 360 30.90 -6.11 6.87
N LEU A 361 29.77 -6.79 6.80
CA LEU A 361 28.90 -7.09 7.96
C LEU A 361 29.62 -7.72 9.16
N PRO A 362 30.50 -8.73 9.02
CA PRO A 362 31.25 -9.30 10.15
C PRO A 362 32.26 -8.35 10.78
N GLN A 363 32.64 -7.26 10.09
CA GLN A 363 33.64 -6.30 10.53
C GLN A 363 33.02 -5.04 11.19
N VAL A 364 31.67 -5.05 11.31
CA VAL A 364 30.95 -3.97 11.97
C VAL A 364 31.29 -3.92 13.45
N LEU A 365 31.55 -2.70 13.95
CA LEU A 365 32.00 -2.44 15.33
C LEU A 365 30.83 -2.15 16.29
N VAL A 366 29.59 -2.35 15.89
CA VAL A 366 28.39 -2.20 16.70
C VAL A 366 27.92 -3.56 17.25
N PRO A 367 27.34 -3.63 18.46
CA PRO A 367 26.75 -4.86 18.98
C PRO A 367 25.64 -5.38 18.05
N GLU A 368 25.51 -6.70 17.95
CA GLU A 368 24.51 -7.35 17.08
C GLU A 368 23.08 -6.89 17.38
N GLU A 369 22.74 -6.67 18.65
CA GLU A 369 21.42 -6.17 19.07
C GLU A 369 21.14 -4.74 18.57
N ARG A 370 22.18 -3.97 18.23
CA ARG A 370 22.10 -2.61 17.70
C ARG A 370 22.34 -2.52 16.19
N LEU A 371 22.49 -3.65 15.52
CA LEU A 371 22.57 -3.76 14.08
C LEU A 371 21.19 -4.14 13.52
N LEU A 372 20.65 -3.30 12.64
CA LEU A 372 19.51 -3.67 11.79
C LEU A 372 20.05 -4.07 10.42
N ASN A 373 20.03 -5.35 10.10
CA ASN A 373 20.40 -5.86 8.80
C ASN A 373 19.16 -6.43 8.08
N ILE A 374 18.86 -5.90 6.89
CA ILE A 374 17.78 -6.39 6.02
C ILE A 374 18.42 -6.89 4.72
N PRO A 375 18.56 -8.21 4.54
CA PRO A 375 19.15 -8.79 3.35
C PRO A 375 18.23 -8.69 2.13
N GLN A 376 18.82 -8.82 0.93
CA GLN A 376 18.09 -8.82 -0.35
C GLN A 376 17.06 -9.94 -0.42
N GLU A 377 17.45 -11.16 -0.05
CA GLU A 377 16.59 -12.34 -0.02
C GLU A 377 16.59 -12.97 1.37
N ILE A 378 15.45 -13.48 1.78
CA ILE A 378 15.25 -14.19 3.03
C ILE A 378 14.74 -15.57 2.67
N SER A 379 15.50 -16.61 3.02
CA SER A 379 15.11 -17.99 2.74
C SER A 379 13.83 -18.38 3.47
N GLU A 380 13.15 -19.44 3.01
CA GLU A 380 11.94 -19.93 3.69
C GLU A 380 12.21 -20.40 5.12
N ASP A 381 13.38 -21.02 5.36
CA ASP A 381 13.78 -21.45 6.69
C ASP A 381 14.07 -20.30 7.63
N GLU A 382 14.70 -19.26 7.12
CA GLU A 382 14.95 -18.02 7.87
C GLU A 382 13.65 -17.27 8.14
N SER A 383 12.75 -17.20 7.17
CA SER A 383 11.41 -16.62 7.32
C SER A 383 10.61 -17.32 8.43
N ARG A 384 10.63 -18.64 8.47
CA ARG A 384 10.00 -19.44 9.53
C ARG A 384 10.63 -19.15 10.89
N ARG A 385 11.95 -19.09 10.96
CA ARG A 385 12.69 -18.77 12.19
C ARG A 385 12.33 -17.41 12.74
N ILE A 386 12.37 -16.37 11.90
CA ILE A 386 11.99 -14.99 12.27
C ILE A 386 10.56 -14.93 12.83
N HIS A 387 9.64 -15.66 12.18
CA HIS A 387 8.23 -15.69 12.60
C HIS A 387 8.04 -16.45 13.93
N GLU A 388 8.75 -17.56 14.13
CA GLU A 388 8.71 -18.30 15.39
C GLU A 388 9.32 -17.50 16.54
N GLU A 389 10.46 -16.84 16.32
CA GLU A 389 11.07 -15.95 17.29
C GLU A 389 10.13 -14.81 17.69
N LEU A 390 9.40 -14.25 16.71
CA LEU A 390 8.41 -13.22 16.99
C LEU A 390 7.31 -13.73 17.94
N LYS A 391 6.82 -14.94 17.73
CA LYS A 391 5.78 -15.56 18.57
C LYS A 391 6.26 -15.94 19.97
N ARG A 392 7.58 -16.02 20.18
CA ARG A 392 8.20 -16.32 21.50
C ARG A 392 8.51 -15.06 22.30
N LEU A 393 8.29 -13.86 21.75
CA LEU A 393 8.49 -12.63 22.50
C LEU A 393 7.43 -12.50 23.60
N ASP A 394 7.85 -11.95 24.74
CA ASP A 394 6.94 -11.56 25.82
C ASP A 394 5.95 -10.48 25.35
N ASP A 395 4.81 -10.36 26.05
CA ASP A 395 3.71 -9.48 25.67
C ASP A 395 4.11 -8.03 25.37
N VAL A 396 5.00 -7.45 26.16
CA VAL A 396 5.42 -6.05 26.03
C VAL A 396 6.27 -5.82 24.77
N PRO A 397 7.39 -6.55 24.54
CA PRO A 397 8.14 -6.44 23.28
C PRO A 397 7.31 -6.83 22.04
N LEU A 398 6.48 -7.87 22.15
CA LEU A 398 5.58 -8.27 21.07
C LEU A 398 4.60 -7.13 20.71
N GLY A 399 3.97 -6.52 21.71
CA GLY A 399 3.05 -5.39 21.51
C GLY A 399 3.72 -4.20 20.80
N ARG A 400 4.98 -3.90 21.16
CA ARG A 400 5.80 -2.86 20.51
C ARG A 400 6.04 -3.18 19.03
N VAL A 401 6.54 -4.37 18.74
CA VAL A 401 6.79 -4.82 17.37
C VAL A 401 5.49 -4.84 16.55
N MET A 402 4.40 -5.36 17.12
CA MET A 402 3.11 -5.40 16.44
C MET A 402 2.53 -4.01 16.15
N THR A 403 2.76 -3.03 17.03
CA THR A 403 2.39 -1.63 16.79
C THR A 403 3.16 -1.07 15.58
N LEU A 404 4.46 -1.32 15.49
CA LEU A 404 5.29 -0.90 14.37
C LEU A 404 4.91 -1.60 13.06
N VAL A 405 4.64 -2.92 13.11
CA VAL A 405 4.13 -3.69 11.97
C VAL A 405 2.80 -3.13 11.47
N SER A 406 1.89 -2.75 12.39
CA SER A 406 0.63 -2.09 12.03
C SER A 406 0.86 -0.75 11.32
N ARG A 407 1.79 0.06 11.82
CA ARG A 407 2.20 1.34 11.22
C ARG A 407 2.84 1.18 9.83
N LEU A 408 3.47 0.03 9.57
CA LEU A 408 3.99 -0.37 8.26
C LEU A 408 2.90 -0.96 7.33
N GLY A 409 1.61 -0.83 7.69
CA GLY A 409 0.49 -1.21 6.86
C GLY A 409 0.16 -2.70 6.86
N SER A 410 0.69 -3.50 7.78
CA SER A 410 0.30 -4.91 7.94
C SER A 410 -0.71 -5.09 9.09
N ARG A 411 -1.55 -6.14 8.99
CA ARG A 411 -2.54 -6.47 10.03
C ARG A 411 -1.94 -7.44 11.04
N PRO A 412 -1.66 -7.04 12.30
CA PRO A 412 -1.02 -7.89 13.30
C PRO A 412 -1.72 -9.23 13.53
N ALA A 413 -3.06 -9.21 13.66
CA ALA A 413 -3.83 -10.44 13.91
C ALA A 413 -3.69 -11.47 12.77
N ARG A 414 -3.68 -11.01 11.51
CA ARG A 414 -3.48 -11.88 10.35
C ARG A 414 -2.06 -12.45 10.31
N LEU A 415 -1.08 -11.62 10.62
CA LEU A 415 0.32 -12.00 10.61
C LEU A 415 0.62 -13.07 11.69
N LEU A 416 0.09 -12.91 12.90
CA LEU A 416 0.25 -13.89 13.99
C LEU A 416 -0.50 -15.20 13.72
N ALA A 417 -1.64 -15.15 13.02
CA ALA A 417 -2.42 -16.32 12.64
C ALA A 417 -1.85 -17.05 11.41
N SER A 418 -1.00 -16.42 10.63
CA SER A 418 -0.38 -17.02 9.44
C SER A 418 0.61 -18.13 9.84
N THR A 419 0.67 -19.18 9.04
CA THR A 419 1.72 -20.20 9.13
C THR A 419 2.92 -19.87 8.26
N THR A 420 2.69 -19.17 7.16
CA THR A 420 3.69 -18.78 6.16
C THR A 420 3.52 -17.33 5.77
N PRO A 421 4.15 -16.36 6.49
CA PRO A 421 4.13 -14.96 6.10
C PRO A 421 4.79 -14.74 4.74
N SER A 422 4.29 -13.75 4.00
CA SER A 422 4.91 -13.36 2.73
C SER A 422 6.30 -12.72 2.94
N PRO A 423 7.19 -12.71 1.92
CA PRO A 423 8.50 -12.05 2.02
C PRO A 423 8.42 -10.59 2.45
N GLY A 424 7.43 -9.85 1.95
CA GLY A 424 7.18 -8.46 2.37
C GLY A 424 6.76 -8.32 3.83
N GLU A 425 5.96 -9.27 4.36
CA GLU A 425 5.59 -9.29 5.78
C GLU A 425 6.79 -9.60 6.67
N ILE A 426 7.66 -10.52 6.28
CA ILE A 426 8.90 -10.83 7.01
C ILE A 426 9.84 -9.62 7.04
N ARG A 427 10.00 -8.89 5.93
CA ARG A 427 10.78 -7.64 5.91
C ARG A 427 10.21 -6.59 6.86
N LYS A 428 8.88 -6.44 6.92
CA LYS A 428 8.23 -5.53 7.87
C LYS A 428 8.45 -5.96 9.32
N ILE A 429 8.47 -7.26 9.61
CA ILE A 429 8.81 -7.79 10.95
C ILE A 429 10.26 -7.44 11.31
N LEU A 430 11.21 -7.68 10.40
CA LEU A 430 12.62 -7.37 10.62
C LEU A 430 12.82 -5.86 10.89
N LEU A 431 12.22 -5.02 10.05
CA LEU A 431 12.26 -3.57 10.21
C LEU A 431 11.66 -3.15 11.56
N ALA A 432 10.48 -3.66 11.91
CA ALA A 432 9.82 -3.35 13.18
C ALA A 432 10.66 -3.81 14.41
N ARG A 433 11.25 -5.01 14.35
CA ARG A 433 12.15 -5.52 15.41
C ARG A 433 13.40 -4.65 15.55
N GLY A 434 14.02 -4.28 14.41
CA GLY A 434 15.20 -3.42 14.42
C GLY A 434 14.89 -2.05 15.00
N VAL A 435 13.83 -1.40 14.57
CA VAL A 435 13.37 -0.10 15.10
C VAL A 435 13.10 -0.19 16.61
N ALA A 436 12.41 -1.24 17.06
CA ALA A 436 12.09 -1.42 18.49
C ALA A 436 13.32 -1.60 19.39
N ARG A 437 14.46 -2.04 18.82
CA ARG A 437 15.73 -2.21 19.55
C ARG A 437 16.60 -0.95 19.57
N GLY A 438 16.24 0.10 18.82
CA GLY A 438 17.03 1.31 18.71
C GLY A 438 18.39 1.07 18.06
N PRO A 439 18.44 0.88 16.74
CA PRO A 439 19.67 0.52 16.03
C PRO A 439 20.69 1.67 16.07
N HIS A 440 21.98 1.31 16.04
CA HIS A 440 23.12 2.21 15.87
C HIS A 440 23.70 2.15 14.46
N LEU A 441 23.37 1.11 13.70
CA LEU A 441 23.69 0.95 12.30
C LEU A 441 22.57 0.22 11.58
N ILE A 442 22.20 0.75 10.43
CA ILE A 442 21.16 0.18 9.56
C ILE A 442 21.82 -0.20 8.23
N VAL A 443 21.72 -1.46 7.85
CA VAL A 443 22.20 -2.01 6.58
C VAL A 443 21.03 -2.60 5.83
N MET A 444 20.79 -2.15 4.62
CA MET A 444 19.70 -2.62 3.78
C MET A 444 20.21 -2.97 2.38
N ASP A 445 19.95 -4.17 1.91
CA ASP A 445 20.24 -4.59 0.54
C ASP A 445 18.92 -4.61 -0.25
N GLU A 446 18.83 -3.75 -1.27
CA GLU A 446 17.62 -3.52 -2.08
C GLU A 446 16.35 -3.31 -1.22
N PRO A 447 16.29 -2.22 -0.42
CA PRO A 447 15.28 -2.02 0.60
C PRO A 447 13.85 -1.92 0.08
N THR A 448 13.67 -1.58 -1.20
CA THR A 448 12.35 -1.39 -1.84
C THR A 448 11.74 -2.67 -2.37
N ASN A 449 12.54 -3.73 -2.58
CA ASN A 449 12.04 -4.99 -3.11
C ASN A 449 11.01 -5.64 -2.19
N HIS A 450 9.93 -6.17 -2.76
CA HIS A 450 8.82 -6.84 -2.07
C HIS A 450 8.02 -5.96 -1.09
N LEU A 451 8.31 -4.66 -0.97
CA LEU A 451 7.50 -3.72 -0.21
C LEU A 451 6.54 -2.99 -1.15
N ASP A 452 5.31 -2.76 -0.72
CA ASP A 452 4.38 -1.91 -1.45
C ASP A 452 4.73 -0.42 -1.28
N LEU A 453 4.28 0.42 -2.20
CA LEU A 453 4.58 1.86 -2.19
C LEU A 453 4.31 2.54 -0.84
N PRO A 454 3.18 2.30 -0.14
CA PRO A 454 2.98 2.85 1.20
C PRO A 454 4.01 2.36 2.22
N SER A 455 4.45 1.11 2.09
CA SER A 455 5.45 0.51 2.99
C SER A 455 6.88 0.94 2.68
N ILE A 456 7.15 1.47 1.49
CA ILE A 456 8.44 2.09 1.10
C ILE A 456 8.51 3.51 1.67
N GLU A 457 7.46 4.30 1.55
CA GLU A 457 7.43 5.69 2.02
C GLU A 457 7.60 5.82 3.55
N CYS A 458 7.06 4.86 4.31
CA CYS A 458 7.19 4.86 5.77
C CYS A 458 8.65 4.79 6.25
N PRO A 459 9.47 3.80 5.81
CA PRO A 459 10.88 3.76 6.17
C PRO A 459 11.69 4.89 5.54
N GLU A 460 11.38 5.38 4.34
CA GLU A 460 12.05 6.54 3.73
C GLU A 460 11.94 7.77 4.62
N ALA A 461 10.72 8.11 5.06
CA ALA A 461 10.50 9.23 5.97
C ALA A 461 11.22 9.01 7.31
N ALA A 462 11.16 7.81 7.86
CA ALA A 462 11.80 7.46 9.12
C ALA A 462 13.34 7.53 9.03
N LEU A 463 13.92 7.04 7.93
CA LEU A 463 15.36 7.10 7.67
C LEU A 463 15.85 8.54 7.46
N ALA A 464 15.00 9.42 6.88
CA ALA A 464 15.33 10.84 6.73
C ALA A 464 15.55 11.52 8.10
N GLU A 465 14.82 11.09 9.12
CA GLU A 465 14.88 11.64 10.49
C GLU A 465 15.76 10.82 11.44
N ALA A 466 16.25 9.64 11.02
CA ALA A 466 17.05 8.77 11.88
C ALA A 466 18.38 9.43 12.28
N PRO A 467 18.80 9.34 13.56
CA PRO A 467 20.07 9.90 14.02
C PRO A 467 21.28 9.01 13.72
N CYS A 468 21.07 7.80 13.17
CA CYS A 468 22.12 6.80 12.88
C CYS A 468 22.28 6.57 11.37
#